data_8006fcde62d4f47f73c19b94d1db86e2
#
_entry.id   8006fcde62d4f47f73c19b94d1db86e2
#
_cell.length_a   1.000
_cell.length_b   1.000
_cell.length_c   1.000
_cell.angle_alpha   90.00
_cell.angle_beta   90.00
_cell.angle_gamma   90.00
#
_symmetry.space_group_name_H-M   'P 1'
#
loop_
_entity.id
_entity.type
_entity.pdbx_description
1 polymer ?
#
loop_
_entity_poly.entity_id
_entity_poly.type
_entity_poly.pdbx_seq_one_letter_code
_entity_poly.pdbx_strand_id
1 'polypeptide(L)'
;MSWRIDCDSGRLRTIWFCSSLRDTVGCLAMRSQDGLAVSRFVSVIAALIGFLVAPATAQHGVPRSECLAMAQAPPRTTAVSFRQAAAGSDEVAITYGGHSTYFIDTPAGVRIATDYSGAYQTGRLPDVVTMNRAHSTHYTLFPDARIPYVLHGWGDDDQPAKIFERIGDVLIRNVTTDIRRFYGDYSGIDMIKDGNSIFIFEVAGLCIGHLGHLHHQLDDTHFAAIGRLDILMVPIDGTYTMSLDGISDITRRLRASVVLPMHRFATPLAEFMDRIGRQFEIDRRDTRTLKISRETLPTTPTVIILDGV
;
A
#
# COMPACT_ATOMS: atom_id res chain seq x y z
N MET A 1 34.29 -12.06 -21.56
CA MET A 1 35.14 -13.24 -21.55
C MET A 1 35.14 -13.86 -22.92
N SER A 2 36.30 -13.95 -23.62
CA SER A 2 36.40 -14.64 -24.92
C SER A 2 37.48 -15.71 -24.84
N TRP A 3 37.22 -16.84 -25.48
CA TRP A 3 38.15 -17.96 -25.57
C TRP A 3 38.74 -17.93 -26.99
N ARG A 4 40.04 -18.01 -27.11
CA ARG A 4 40.72 -18.31 -28.38
C ARG A 4 41.51 -19.61 -28.20
N ILE A 5 41.28 -20.51 -29.11
CA ILE A 5 41.99 -21.78 -29.18
C ILE A 5 42.79 -21.74 -30.45
N ASP A 6 44.14 -21.89 -30.36
CA ASP A 6 45.01 -21.98 -31.49
C ASP A 6 45.42 -23.45 -31.66
N CYS A 7 45.08 -24.03 -32.83
CA CYS A 7 45.40 -25.40 -33.16
C CYS A 7 46.36 -25.40 -34.34
N ASP A 8 47.56 -25.91 -34.17
CA ASP A 8 48.47 -26.21 -35.21
C ASP A 8 48.71 -27.73 -35.31
N SER A 9 48.54 -28.30 -36.52
CA SER A 9 48.82 -29.72 -36.87
C SER A 9 48.19 -30.79 -35.96
N GLY A 10 46.95 -30.52 -35.49
CA GLY A 10 46.19 -31.56 -34.76
C GLY A 10 46.59 -31.81 -33.30
N ARG A 11 47.40 -30.96 -32.70
CA ARG A 11 47.71 -31.01 -31.26
C ARG A 11 47.48 -29.66 -30.59
N LEU A 12 46.76 -29.67 -29.49
CA LEU A 12 46.56 -28.51 -28.63
C LEU A 12 47.90 -28.08 -28.01
N ARG A 13 48.43 -26.90 -28.36
CA ARG A 13 49.73 -26.44 -27.82
C ARG A 13 49.58 -25.39 -26.73
N THR A 14 48.54 -24.60 -26.74
CA THR A 14 48.36 -23.52 -25.73
C THR A 14 46.90 -23.11 -25.59
N ILE A 15 46.41 -22.95 -24.36
CA ILE A 15 45.10 -22.37 -24.06
C ILE A 15 45.34 -20.99 -23.42
N TRP A 16 44.71 -19.95 -23.98
CA TRP A 16 44.79 -18.59 -23.48
C TRP A 16 43.51 -18.25 -22.74
N PHE A 17 43.65 -17.77 -21.51
CA PHE A 17 42.55 -17.26 -20.71
C PHE A 17 42.72 -15.74 -20.60
N CYS A 18 41.79 -14.98 -21.19
CA CYS A 18 41.79 -13.51 -21.15
C CYS A 18 40.56 -13.00 -20.42
N SER A 19 40.73 -12.25 -19.34
CA SER A 19 39.66 -11.53 -18.66
C SER A 19 39.93 -10.03 -18.72
N SER A 20 38.90 -9.25 -19.07
CA SER A 20 38.94 -7.79 -19.05
C SER A 20 38.12 -7.31 -17.84
N LEU A 21 38.80 -6.71 -16.88
CA LEU A 21 38.20 -5.92 -15.81
C LEU A 21 38.83 -4.54 -15.92
N ARG A 22 37.99 -3.55 -16.27
CA ARG A 22 38.32 -2.13 -16.37
C ARG A 22 39.82 -1.81 -16.33
N ASP A 23 40.40 -1.51 -17.50
CA ASP A 23 41.72 -0.93 -17.77
C ASP A 23 42.96 -1.82 -17.62
N THR A 24 42.83 -3.13 -17.44
CA THR A 24 43.98 -4.06 -17.59
C THR A 24 43.56 -5.37 -18.24
N VAL A 25 44.19 -5.70 -19.38
CA VAL A 25 44.03 -7.01 -20.04
C VAL A 25 45.14 -7.92 -19.53
N GLY A 26 44.79 -8.89 -18.71
CA GLY A 26 45.75 -9.93 -18.29
C GLY A 26 45.48 -11.23 -19.04
N CYS A 27 46.49 -11.76 -19.68
CA CYS A 27 46.45 -13.08 -20.36
C CYS A 27 47.40 -14.05 -19.65
N LEU A 28 46.88 -15.20 -19.25
CA LEU A 28 47.69 -16.29 -18.71
C LEU A 28 47.81 -17.41 -19.74
N ALA A 29 49.03 -17.77 -20.08
CA ALA A 29 49.31 -18.86 -21.00
C ALA A 29 49.77 -20.10 -20.22
N MET A 30 49.09 -21.23 -20.40
CA MET A 30 49.51 -22.51 -19.86
C MET A 30 49.99 -23.41 -20.96
N ARG A 31 51.24 -23.88 -20.83
CA ARG A 31 51.86 -24.88 -21.74
C ARG A 31 51.88 -26.22 -21.02
N SER A 32 51.30 -27.26 -21.62
CA SER A 32 51.32 -28.60 -21.08
C SER A 32 52.17 -29.52 -21.96
N GLN A 33 53.02 -30.32 -21.34
CA GLN A 33 53.79 -31.39 -22.02
C GLN A 33 53.09 -32.74 -21.95
N ASP A 34 52.06 -32.91 -21.09
CA ASP A 34 51.33 -34.19 -20.95
C ASP A 34 49.83 -33.98 -20.97
N GLY A 35 49.19 -34.42 -22.05
CA GLY A 35 47.75 -34.13 -22.32
C GLY A 35 46.73 -34.78 -21.36
N LEU A 36 47.12 -35.68 -20.47
CA LEU A 36 46.23 -36.40 -19.55
C LEU A 36 46.05 -35.69 -18.17
N ALA A 37 47.04 -34.91 -17.75
CA ALA A 37 46.99 -34.21 -16.47
C ALA A 37 46.13 -32.94 -16.56
N VAL A 38 46.08 -32.27 -17.70
CA VAL A 38 45.33 -31.01 -17.92
C VAL A 38 43.82 -31.24 -17.93
N SER A 39 43.35 -32.37 -18.47
CA SER A 39 41.90 -32.68 -18.52
C SER A 39 41.27 -32.85 -17.16
N ARG A 40 41.98 -33.44 -16.18
CA ARG A 40 41.46 -33.64 -14.82
C ARG A 40 41.48 -32.34 -13.98
N PHE A 41 42.47 -31.49 -14.19
CA PHE A 41 42.58 -30.19 -13.47
C PHE A 41 41.55 -29.21 -13.97
N VAL A 42 41.30 -29.11 -15.28
CA VAL A 42 40.28 -28.20 -15.86
C VAL A 42 38.86 -28.63 -15.41
N SER A 43 38.59 -29.93 -15.31
CA SER A 43 37.28 -30.46 -14.82
C SER A 43 37.03 -30.15 -13.36
N VAL A 44 38.04 -30.20 -12.50
CA VAL A 44 37.92 -29.89 -11.07
C VAL A 44 37.74 -28.39 -10.84
N ILE A 45 38.43 -27.54 -11.57
CA ILE A 45 38.30 -26.07 -11.45
C ILE A 45 36.93 -25.61 -12.03
N ALA A 46 36.43 -26.19 -13.10
CA ALA A 46 35.12 -25.91 -13.64
C ALA A 46 33.98 -26.33 -12.69
N ALA A 47 34.16 -27.46 -11.96
CA ALA A 47 33.18 -27.89 -10.95
C ALA A 47 33.18 -27.01 -9.67
N LEU A 48 34.34 -26.48 -9.28
CA LEU A 48 34.47 -25.56 -8.13
C LEU A 48 33.97 -24.14 -8.40
N ILE A 49 34.10 -23.65 -9.63
CA ILE A 49 33.59 -22.32 -10.03
C ILE A 49 32.08 -22.36 -10.26
N GLY A 50 31.52 -23.50 -10.68
CA GLY A 50 30.06 -23.68 -10.83
C GLY A 50 29.28 -23.63 -9.51
N PHE A 51 29.91 -23.83 -8.35
CA PHE A 51 29.29 -23.77 -7.04
C PHE A 51 29.32 -22.39 -6.38
N LEU A 52 30.10 -21.43 -6.91
CA LEU A 52 30.31 -20.12 -6.27
C LEU A 52 29.56 -18.95 -6.91
N VAL A 53 28.80 -19.18 -7.99
CA VAL A 53 28.01 -18.14 -8.64
C VAL A 53 26.58 -18.65 -8.86
N ALA A 54 25.85 -18.89 -7.75
CA ALA A 54 24.42 -18.75 -7.81
C ALA A 54 24.15 -17.24 -7.81
N PRO A 55 23.58 -16.64 -8.89
CA PRO A 55 23.09 -15.30 -8.79
C PRO A 55 21.97 -15.37 -7.74
N ALA A 56 22.15 -14.68 -6.61
CA ALA A 56 21.05 -14.31 -5.76
C ALA A 56 20.18 -13.36 -6.61
N THR A 57 19.28 -13.93 -7.40
CA THR A 57 18.16 -13.19 -7.93
C THR A 57 17.36 -12.77 -6.71
N ALA A 58 17.57 -11.56 -6.24
CA ALA A 58 16.60 -10.89 -5.40
C ALA A 58 15.31 -10.91 -6.23
N GLN A 59 14.44 -11.88 -5.95
CA GLN A 59 13.07 -11.85 -6.41
C GLN A 59 12.48 -10.62 -5.72
N HIS A 60 12.46 -9.48 -6.40
CA HIS A 60 11.52 -8.42 -6.09
C HIS A 60 10.13 -8.99 -6.38
N GLY A 61 9.67 -9.84 -5.45
CA GLY A 61 8.31 -10.36 -5.48
C GLY A 61 7.36 -9.16 -5.43
N VAL A 62 6.35 -9.17 -6.27
CA VAL A 62 5.23 -8.22 -6.17
C VAL A 62 4.80 -8.18 -4.70
N PRO A 63 4.72 -6.99 -4.06
CA PRO A 63 4.28 -6.88 -2.67
C PRO A 63 2.97 -7.67 -2.50
N ARG A 64 2.88 -8.49 -1.46
CA ARG A 64 1.65 -9.23 -1.19
C ARG A 64 0.81 -8.45 -0.19
N SER A 65 -0.48 -8.28 -0.51
CA SER A 65 -1.45 -7.72 0.42
C SER A 65 -1.76 -8.74 1.53
N GLU A 66 -1.55 -8.35 2.77
CA GLU A 66 -1.94 -9.15 3.95
C GLU A 66 -3.46 -9.05 4.20
N CYS A 67 -4.06 -7.93 3.84
CA CYS A 67 -5.48 -7.66 4.03
C CYS A 67 -6.37 -8.45 3.04
N LEU A 68 -5.88 -8.73 1.83
CA LEU A 68 -6.55 -9.59 0.84
C LEU A 68 -6.30 -11.08 1.10
N ALA A 69 -5.10 -11.48 1.49
CA ALA A 69 -4.72 -12.88 1.67
C ALA A 69 -5.53 -13.58 2.77
N MET A 70 -5.94 -12.86 3.81
CA MET A 70 -6.74 -13.41 4.90
C MET A 70 -8.17 -13.80 4.47
N ALA A 71 -8.71 -13.18 3.42
CA ALA A 71 -10.04 -13.50 2.90
C ALA A 71 -10.06 -14.77 2.04
N GLN A 72 -8.91 -15.22 1.55
CA GLN A 72 -8.78 -16.34 0.58
C GLN A 72 -8.03 -17.56 1.13
N ALA A 73 -7.48 -17.49 2.34
CA ALA A 73 -6.67 -18.58 2.88
C ALA A 73 -7.56 -19.68 3.50
N PRO A 74 -7.43 -20.96 3.11
CA PRO A 74 -7.96 -22.06 3.90
C PRO A 74 -7.31 -22.05 5.29
N PRO A 75 -7.97 -22.58 6.34
CA PRO A 75 -7.43 -22.59 7.68
C PRO A 75 -6.06 -23.29 7.67
N ARG A 76 -5.00 -22.51 7.82
CA ARG A 76 -3.65 -23.01 7.91
C ARG A 76 -3.33 -23.33 9.36
N THR A 77 -2.86 -24.55 9.61
CA THR A 77 -2.03 -24.84 10.76
C THR A 77 -0.88 -23.83 10.80
N THR A 78 -0.88 -23.00 11.82
CA THR A 78 0.07 -21.91 12.02
C THR A 78 1.49 -22.48 12.16
N ALA A 79 2.31 -22.31 11.13
CA ALA A 79 3.74 -22.20 11.34
C ALA A 79 3.97 -20.83 12.01
N VAL A 80 4.27 -20.86 13.31
CA VAL A 80 4.69 -19.67 14.04
C VAL A 80 6.06 -19.29 13.48
N SER A 81 6.10 -18.39 12.50
CA SER A 81 7.33 -17.70 12.18
C SER A 81 7.57 -16.68 13.28
N PHE A 82 8.56 -16.92 14.12
CA PHE A 82 9.10 -15.90 15.01
C PHE A 82 9.65 -14.77 14.13
N ARG A 83 8.85 -13.77 13.82
CA ARG A 83 9.40 -12.46 13.49
C ARG A 83 10.03 -11.95 14.78
N GLN A 84 11.35 -11.84 14.79
CA GLN A 84 12.06 -11.10 15.83
C GLN A 84 11.47 -9.68 15.81
N ALA A 85 10.69 -9.33 16.84
CA ALA A 85 10.16 -7.99 17.00
C ALA A 85 11.35 -7.03 17.00
N ALA A 86 11.46 -6.20 15.99
CA ALA A 86 12.30 -5.02 16.08
C ALA A 86 11.79 -4.22 17.28
N ALA A 87 12.70 -3.74 18.12
CA ALA A 87 12.40 -2.99 19.34
C ALA A 87 11.89 -1.57 19.01
N GLY A 88 10.80 -1.46 18.23
CA GLY A 88 10.04 -0.27 17.91
C GLY A 88 8.58 -0.58 18.19
N SER A 89 7.80 0.40 18.66
CA SER A 89 6.37 0.22 18.83
C SER A 89 5.73 -0.01 17.47
N ASP A 90 4.98 -1.10 17.28
CA ASP A 90 4.13 -1.33 16.08
C ASP A 90 2.89 -0.41 16.09
N GLU A 91 2.98 0.73 16.77
CA GLU A 91 1.90 1.68 16.96
C GLU A 91 1.82 2.65 15.78
N VAL A 92 0.63 2.76 15.20
CA VAL A 92 0.29 3.74 14.18
C VAL A 92 -0.44 4.91 14.85
N ALA A 93 -0.07 6.15 14.52
CA ALA A 93 -0.78 7.32 14.97
C ALA A 93 -1.67 7.85 13.85
N ILE A 94 -2.98 8.00 14.14
CA ILE A 94 -3.98 8.52 13.20
C ILE A 94 -4.52 9.83 13.74
N THR A 95 -4.25 10.93 13.05
CA THR A 95 -4.63 12.28 13.48
C THR A 95 -5.69 12.86 12.55
N TYR A 96 -6.81 13.31 13.11
CA TYR A 96 -7.82 14.03 12.33
C TYR A 96 -7.32 15.42 11.95
N GLY A 97 -7.16 15.66 10.65
CA GLY A 97 -6.76 16.96 10.09
C GLY A 97 -7.91 17.93 9.98
N GLY A 98 -9.05 17.42 9.56
CA GLY A 98 -10.28 18.19 9.28
C GLY A 98 -10.96 17.68 8.01
N HIS A 99 -12.27 17.86 7.91
CA HIS A 99 -13.10 17.41 6.80
C HIS A 99 -12.93 15.90 6.50
N SER A 100 -12.26 15.53 5.41
CA SER A 100 -11.94 14.11 5.05
C SER A 100 -10.45 13.79 5.21
N THR A 101 -9.65 14.73 5.72
CA THR A 101 -8.22 14.56 5.85
C THR A 101 -7.87 13.91 7.20
N TYR A 102 -7.26 12.74 7.13
CA TYR A 102 -6.55 12.12 8.23
C TYR A 102 -5.04 12.05 7.92
N PHE A 103 -4.22 12.22 8.94
CA PHE A 103 -2.80 11.94 8.85
C PHE A 103 -2.53 10.59 9.51
N ILE A 104 -1.82 9.72 8.82
CA ILE A 104 -1.40 8.41 9.30
C ILE A 104 0.12 8.44 9.40
N ASP A 105 0.64 8.36 10.62
CA ASP A 105 2.07 8.25 10.89
C ASP A 105 2.41 6.79 11.21
N THR A 106 3.26 6.18 10.40
CA THR A 106 3.65 4.78 10.52
C THR A 106 4.82 4.60 11.51
N PRO A 107 5.05 3.39 12.06
CA PRO A 107 6.19 3.12 12.95
C PRO A 107 7.55 3.44 12.34
N ALA A 108 7.73 3.25 11.03
CA ALA A 108 8.98 3.60 10.36
C ALA A 108 9.07 5.09 9.97
N GLY A 109 8.07 5.90 10.34
CA GLY A 109 8.08 7.35 10.17
C GLY A 109 7.54 7.84 8.83
N VAL A 110 6.87 7.02 8.04
CA VAL A 110 6.13 7.50 6.85
C VAL A 110 4.89 8.23 7.31
N ARG A 111 4.68 9.46 6.80
CA ARG A 111 3.49 10.26 7.08
C ARG A 111 2.62 10.35 5.83
N ILE A 112 1.37 9.92 5.95
CA ILE A 112 0.38 9.91 4.87
C ILE A 112 -0.71 10.94 5.21
N ALA A 113 -1.16 11.73 4.22
CA ALA A 113 -2.36 12.56 4.34
C ALA A 113 -3.41 12.07 3.34
N THR A 114 -4.63 11.77 3.84
CA THR A 114 -5.76 11.33 3.02
C THR A 114 -6.56 12.52 2.52
N ASP A 115 -7.18 12.40 1.33
CA ASP A 115 -7.99 13.46 0.68
C ASP A 115 -7.34 14.84 0.82
N TYR A 116 -6.09 14.92 0.36
CA TYR A 116 -5.22 16.07 0.58
C TYR A 116 -5.54 17.22 -0.35
N SER A 117 -5.98 18.33 0.21
CA SER A 117 -6.21 19.59 -0.50
C SER A 117 -5.17 20.67 -0.20
N GLY A 118 -4.30 20.44 0.80
CA GLY A 118 -3.39 21.46 1.34
C GLY A 118 -4.03 22.41 2.36
N ALA A 119 -5.36 22.39 2.52
CA ALA A 119 -6.06 23.26 3.48
C ALA A 119 -5.90 22.80 4.94
N TYR A 120 -5.77 21.50 5.16
CA TYR A 120 -5.64 20.91 6.50
C TYR A 120 -4.21 20.40 6.69
N GLN A 121 -3.49 21.05 7.60
CA GLN A 121 -2.10 20.69 7.90
C GLN A 121 -1.92 20.54 9.40
N THR A 122 -1.23 19.49 9.80
CA THR A 122 -0.82 19.24 11.18
C THR A 122 0.61 18.75 11.20
N GLY A 123 1.48 19.47 11.90
CA GLY A 123 2.88 19.06 12.05
C GLY A 123 3.70 19.16 10.74
N ARG A 124 4.52 18.14 10.47
CA ARG A 124 5.41 18.09 9.30
C ARG A 124 4.65 17.81 8.01
N LEU A 125 5.28 18.18 6.89
CA LEU A 125 4.76 17.86 5.56
C LEU A 125 4.63 16.33 5.39
N PRO A 126 3.56 15.83 4.75
CA PRO A 126 3.41 14.41 4.48
C PRO A 126 4.42 13.90 3.45
N ASP A 127 4.80 12.64 3.57
CA ASP A 127 5.61 11.94 2.57
C ASP A 127 4.74 11.41 1.43
N VAL A 128 3.48 11.08 1.75
CA VAL A 128 2.49 10.55 0.81
C VAL A 128 1.20 11.33 0.95
N VAL A 129 0.58 11.67 -0.16
CA VAL A 129 -0.79 12.18 -0.18
C VAL A 129 -1.67 11.34 -1.09
N THR A 130 -2.90 11.06 -0.66
CA THR A 130 -3.95 10.50 -1.50
C THR A 130 -5.00 11.57 -1.77
N MET A 131 -5.61 11.54 -2.94
CA MET A 131 -6.60 12.52 -3.36
C MET A 131 -7.77 11.84 -4.06
N ASN A 132 -8.98 12.35 -3.90
CA ASN A 132 -10.16 11.95 -4.64
C ASN A 132 -10.74 13.12 -5.45
N ARG A 133 -11.22 12.85 -6.67
CA ARG A 133 -11.71 13.88 -7.59
C ARG A 133 -13.15 14.32 -7.24
N ALA A 134 -13.36 14.81 -6.01
CA ALA A 134 -14.66 15.29 -5.55
C ALA A 134 -14.75 16.83 -5.70
N HIS A 135 -14.45 17.55 -4.65
CA HIS A 135 -14.39 19.01 -4.64
C HIS A 135 -13.08 19.48 -3.97
N SER A 136 -12.85 20.80 -3.97
CA SER A 136 -11.55 21.41 -3.61
C SER A 136 -11.00 21.09 -2.21
N THR A 137 -11.78 20.44 -1.35
CA THR A 137 -11.31 19.99 -0.04
C THR A 137 -10.80 18.55 -0.03
N HIS A 138 -10.87 17.83 -1.17
CA HIS A 138 -10.39 16.45 -1.31
C HIS A 138 -9.14 16.31 -2.18
N TYR A 139 -8.81 17.36 -2.94
CA TYR A 139 -7.64 17.36 -3.81
C TYR A 139 -7.12 18.77 -4.08
N THR A 140 -5.89 18.83 -4.55
CA THR A 140 -5.29 20.01 -5.17
C THR A 140 -4.53 19.63 -6.43
N LEU A 141 -4.57 20.47 -7.45
CA LEU A 141 -3.75 20.30 -8.66
C LEU A 141 -2.31 20.79 -8.46
N PHE A 142 -2.05 21.46 -7.32
CA PHE A 142 -0.76 22.08 -7.02
C PHE A 142 -0.29 21.65 -5.62
N PRO A 143 -0.03 20.35 -5.40
CA PRO A 143 0.53 19.90 -4.13
C PRO A 143 1.93 20.50 -3.94
N ASP A 144 2.37 20.62 -2.70
CA ASP A 144 3.73 21.07 -2.40
C ASP A 144 4.74 20.15 -3.10
N ALA A 145 5.63 20.71 -3.91
CA ALA A 145 6.62 19.96 -4.70
C ALA A 145 7.62 19.12 -3.86
N ARG A 146 7.67 19.35 -2.57
CA ARG A 146 8.47 18.56 -1.62
C ARG A 146 7.80 17.26 -1.18
N ILE A 147 6.50 17.06 -1.52
CA ILE A 147 5.79 15.81 -1.25
C ILE A 147 6.23 14.78 -2.31
N PRO A 148 6.95 13.72 -1.93
CA PRO A 148 7.53 12.80 -2.90
C PRO A 148 6.51 11.87 -3.57
N TYR A 149 5.38 11.56 -2.91
CA TYR A 149 4.38 10.62 -3.43
C TYR A 149 3.00 11.27 -3.46
N VAL A 150 2.49 11.52 -4.66
CA VAL A 150 1.14 12.06 -4.90
C VAL A 150 0.31 10.99 -5.61
N LEU A 151 -0.66 10.41 -4.90
CA LEU A 151 -1.47 9.30 -5.38
C LEU A 151 -2.89 9.79 -5.70
N HIS A 152 -3.20 9.90 -6.97
CA HIS A 152 -4.53 10.28 -7.44
C HIS A 152 -5.47 9.07 -7.41
N GLY A 153 -6.62 9.18 -6.76
CA GLY A 153 -7.66 8.17 -6.69
C GLY A 153 -8.52 8.06 -7.96
N TRP A 154 -8.15 8.77 -9.01
CA TRP A 154 -8.73 8.70 -10.36
C TRP A 154 -7.62 8.43 -11.37
N GLY A 155 -7.98 7.76 -12.46
CA GLY A 155 -7.05 7.48 -13.54
C GLY A 155 -7.07 8.55 -14.62
N ASP A 156 -6.18 8.40 -15.59
CA ASP A 156 -6.12 9.20 -16.81
C ASP A 156 -6.85 8.48 -17.96
N ASP A 157 -7.34 9.23 -18.95
CA ASP A 157 -7.94 8.70 -20.18
C ASP A 157 -9.04 7.63 -19.94
N ASP A 158 -9.96 7.91 -19.03
CA ASP A 158 -11.09 7.03 -18.65
C ASP A 158 -10.67 5.65 -18.14
N GLN A 159 -9.42 5.48 -17.72
CA GLN A 159 -8.98 4.27 -17.05
C GLN A 159 -9.07 4.43 -15.52
N PRO A 160 -9.43 3.36 -14.78
CA PRO A 160 -9.43 3.40 -13.33
C PRO A 160 -8.01 3.61 -12.78
N ALA A 161 -7.89 4.33 -11.67
CA ALA A 161 -6.64 4.39 -10.93
C ALA A 161 -6.24 2.99 -10.47
N LYS A 162 -4.97 2.62 -10.65
CA LYS A 162 -4.40 1.32 -10.21
C LYS A 162 -3.20 1.58 -9.33
N ILE A 163 -3.44 1.59 -8.03
CA ILE A 163 -2.42 1.86 -7.02
C ILE A 163 -2.17 0.57 -6.24
N PHE A 164 -0.93 0.14 -6.23
CA PHE A 164 -0.43 -0.99 -5.46
C PHE A 164 1.05 -0.74 -5.15
N GLU A 165 1.31 0.18 -4.22
CA GLU A 165 2.62 0.77 -3.98
C GLU A 165 3.09 0.50 -2.55
N ARG A 166 4.33 0.03 -2.40
CA ARG A 166 4.99 -0.07 -1.10
C ARG A 166 5.92 1.12 -0.90
N ILE A 167 5.59 1.93 0.10
CA ILE A 167 6.35 3.13 0.47
C ILE A 167 6.81 2.93 1.92
N GLY A 168 8.10 2.75 2.13
CA GLY A 168 8.63 2.40 3.44
C GLY A 168 7.99 1.12 4.00
N ASP A 169 7.38 1.22 5.16
CA ASP A 169 6.71 0.12 5.87
C ASP A 169 5.22 -0.04 5.52
N VAL A 170 4.64 0.82 4.69
CA VAL A 170 3.22 0.76 4.30
C VAL A 170 3.05 0.26 2.86
N LEU A 171 2.08 -0.64 2.65
CA LEU A 171 1.54 -0.95 1.33
C LEU A 171 0.25 -0.15 1.15
N ILE A 172 0.19 0.64 0.07
CA ILE A 172 -0.99 1.45 -0.30
C ILE A 172 -1.62 0.86 -1.55
N ARG A 173 -2.91 0.59 -1.50
CA ARG A 173 -3.70 0.14 -2.66
C ARG A 173 -5.04 0.83 -2.71
N ASN A 174 -5.73 0.73 -3.82
CA ASN A 174 -7.04 1.33 -4.00
C ASN A 174 -8.07 0.36 -4.58
N VAL A 175 -9.33 0.69 -4.36
CA VAL A 175 -10.51 0.13 -5.06
C VAL A 175 -11.30 1.30 -5.59
N THR A 176 -11.45 1.42 -6.92
CA THR A 176 -12.17 2.53 -7.54
C THR A 176 -13.68 2.36 -7.43
N THR A 177 -14.37 3.48 -7.32
CA THR A 177 -15.84 3.58 -7.40
C THR A 177 -16.23 4.82 -8.19
N ASP A 178 -17.46 4.85 -8.68
CA ASP A 178 -17.98 6.01 -9.37
C ASP A 178 -18.22 7.18 -8.40
N ILE A 179 -18.10 8.41 -8.89
CA ILE A 179 -18.37 9.61 -8.13
C ILE A 179 -19.41 10.48 -8.83
N ARG A 180 -20.29 11.11 -8.06
CA ARG A 180 -21.28 12.04 -8.60
C ARG A 180 -20.58 13.30 -9.12
N ARG A 181 -20.94 13.75 -10.34
CA ARG A 181 -20.48 15.03 -10.87
C ARG A 181 -21.09 16.19 -10.04
N PHE A 182 -20.26 17.06 -9.51
CA PHE A 182 -20.69 18.10 -8.58
C PHE A 182 -21.31 19.35 -9.29
N TYR A 183 -20.98 19.54 -10.58
CA TYR A 183 -21.49 20.65 -11.39
C TYR A 183 -22.11 20.10 -12.67
N GLY A 184 -23.41 20.13 -12.77
CA GLY A 184 -24.18 19.71 -13.92
C GLY A 184 -25.66 20.03 -13.75
N ASP A 185 -26.40 20.03 -14.85
CA ASP A 185 -27.85 20.09 -14.84
C ASP A 185 -28.41 18.97 -13.96
N TYR A 186 -29.22 19.35 -12.96
CA TYR A 186 -29.86 18.42 -12.00
C TYR A 186 -30.87 17.45 -12.66
N SER A 187 -30.98 17.44 -13.97
CA SER A 187 -31.91 16.59 -14.74
C SER A 187 -31.51 15.11 -14.83
N GLY A 188 -30.30 14.74 -14.40
CA GLY A 188 -29.81 13.37 -14.33
C GLY A 188 -28.67 13.22 -13.34
N ILE A 189 -28.58 12.05 -12.68
CA ILE A 189 -27.43 11.74 -11.83
C ILE A 189 -26.26 11.38 -12.77
N ASP A 190 -25.48 12.39 -13.15
CA ASP A 190 -24.28 12.20 -13.95
C ASP A 190 -23.16 11.71 -13.05
N MET A 191 -22.73 10.47 -13.25
CA MET A 191 -21.64 9.81 -12.52
C MET A 191 -20.36 9.86 -13.35
N ILE A 192 -19.28 10.24 -12.71
CA ILE A 192 -17.93 10.08 -13.28
C ILE A 192 -17.47 8.68 -12.89
N LYS A 193 -17.25 7.85 -13.89
CA LYS A 193 -16.77 6.49 -13.69
C LYS A 193 -15.37 6.51 -13.03
N ASP A 194 -15.20 5.62 -12.06
CA ASP A 194 -13.91 5.46 -11.35
C ASP A 194 -13.32 6.77 -10.78
N GLY A 195 -14.16 7.77 -10.48
CA GLY A 195 -13.72 9.08 -10.00
C GLY A 195 -13.37 9.17 -8.53
N ASN A 196 -13.72 8.13 -7.75
CA ASN A 196 -13.36 7.98 -6.34
C ASN A 196 -12.55 6.71 -6.15
N SER A 197 -11.63 6.72 -5.18
CA SER A 197 -10.93 5.54 -4.70
C SER A 197 -11.13 5.35 -3.21
N ILE A 198 -11.48 4.13 -2.84
CA ILE A 198 -11.30 3.63 -1.47
C ILE A 198 -9.84 3.28 -1.35
N PHE A 199 -9.09 4.02 -0.52
CA PHE A 199 -7.69 3.74 -0.26
C PHE A 199 -7.55 2.78 0.92
N ILE A 200 -6.67 1.81 0.79
CA ILE A 200 -6.33 0.86 1.84
C ILE A 200 -4.84 0.96 2.13
N PHE A 201 -4.51 1.19 3.41
CA PHE A 201 -3.15 1.29 3.92
C PHE A 201 -2.89 0.07 4.81
N GLU A 202 -1.91 -0.74 4.43
CA GLU A 202 -1.52 -1.95 5.16
C GLU A 202 -0.18 -1.71 5.84
N VAL A 203 -0.19 -1.55 7.14
CA VAL A 203 0.98 -1.18 7.95
C VAL A 203 0.91 -1.76 9.35
N ALA A 204 2.01 -2.24 9.89
CA ALA A 204 2.10 -2.82 11.24
C ALA A 204 1.03 -3.92 11.50
N GLY A 205 0.69 -4.71 10.46
CA GLY A 205 -0.35 -5.74 10.53
C GLY A 205 -1.79 -5.20 10.57
N LEU A 206 -1.99 -3.87 10.53
CA LEU A 206 -3.28 -3.20 10.45
C LEU A 206 -3.70 -2.99 8.99
N CYS A 207 -5.01 -3.09 8.74
CA CYS A 207 -5.68 -2.76 7.50
C CYS A 207 -6.55 -1.53 7.71
N ILE A 208 -6.14 -0.38 7.18
CA ILE A 208 -6.79 0.91 7.37
C ILE A 208 -7.45 1.32 6.07
N GLY A 209 -8.78 1.50 6.06
CA GLY A 209 -9.54 1.90 4.89
C GLY A 209 -10.03 3.34 4.98
N HIS A 210 -9.91 4.10 3.90
CA HIS A 210 -10.48 5.43 3.75
C HIS A 210 -11.46 5.42 2.58
N LEU A 211 -12.76 5.64 2.83
CA LEU A 211 -13.80 5.52 1.81
C LEU A 211 -13.83 6.68 0.80
N GLY A 212 -13.02 7.71 1.03
CA GLY A 212 -13.01 8.89 0.17
C GLY A 212 -14.36 9.61 0.15
N HIS A 213 -14.75 10.10 -1.02
CA HIS A 213 -16.04 10.76 -1.25
C HIS A 213 -17.03 9.77 -1.88
N LEU A 214 -17.34 8.69 -1.15
CA LEU A 214 -18.11 7.56 -1.67
C LEU A 214 -19.57 7.93 -1.99
N HIS A 215 -19.99 7.66 -3.24
CA HIS A 215 -21.38 7.78 -3.69
C HIS A 215 -21.97 6.44 -4.13
N HIS A 216 -21.11 5.51 -4.54
CA HIS A 216 -21.48 4.27 -5.18
C HIS A 216 -21.84 3.20 -4.15
N GLN A 217 -22.92 2.46 -4.41
CA GLN A 217 -23.25 1.26 -3.64
C GLN A 217 -22.20 0.17 -3.95
N LEU A 218 -21.61 -0.37 -2.88
CA LEU A 218 -20.60 -1.41 -3.02
C LEU A 218 -21.26 -2.78 -3.24
N ASP A 219 -20.84 -3.48 -4.27
CA ASP A 219 -21.21 -4.87 -4.54
C ASP A 219 -20.18 -5.86 -3.96
N ASP A 220 -20.42 -7.16 -4.15
CA ASP A 220 -19.54 -8.22 -3.65
C ASP A 220 -18.12 -8.14 -4.21
N THR A 221 -17.97 -7.64 -5.44
CA THR A 221 -16.67 -7.46 -6.08
C THR A 221 -15.85 -6.37 -5.37
N HIS A 222 -16.49 -5.26 -5.04
CA HIS A 222 -15.86 -4.19 -4.25
C HIS A 222 -15.44 -4.69 -2.86
N PHE A 223 -16.35 -5.39 -2.15
CA PHE A 223 -16.03 -5.93 -0.82
C PHE A 223 -14.89 -6.95 -0.87
N ALA A 224 -14.85 -7.81 -1.88
CA ALA A 224 -13.76 -8.76 -2.08
C ALA A 224 -12.42 -8.05 -2.38
N ALA A 225 -12.45 -6.97 -3.19
CA ALA A 225 -11.28 -6.18 -3.52
C ALA A 225 -10.78 -5.33 -2.33
N ILE A 226 -11.67 -4.82 -1.48
CA ILE A 226 -11.33 -4.12 -0.25
C ILE A 226 -10.64 -5.09 0.73
N GLY A 227 -11.20 -6.27 0.93
CA GLY A 227 -10.70 -7.28 1.86
C GLY A 227 -10.98 -6.94 3.33
N ARG A 228 -10.12 -7.41 4.24
CA ARG A 228 -10.23 -7.15 5.67
C ARG A 228 -9.87 -5.69 5.99
N LEU A 229 -10.64 -5.07 6.86
CA LEU A 229 -10.31 -3.78 7.47
C LEU A 229 -10.36 -3.89 8.99
N ASP A 230 -9.40 -3.27 9.66
CA ASP A 230 -9.37 -3.12 11.11
C ASP A 230 -9.85 -1.72 11.52
N ILE A 231 -9.55 -0.72 10.69
CA ILE A 231 -9.89 0.69 10.90
C ILE A 231 -10.55 1.21 9.62
N LEU A 232 -11.67 1.92 9.75
CA LEU A 232 -12.44 2.45 8.64
C LEU A 232 -12.75 3.94 8.83
N MET A 233 -12.29 4.78 7.91
CA MET A 233 -12.62 6.20 7.85
C MET A 233 -13.84 6.41 6.95
N VAL A 234 -14.91 7.00 7.49
CA VAL A 234 -16.27 6.98 6.91
C VAL A 234 -16.83 8.38 6.76
N PRO A 235 -17.25 8.82 5.56
CA PRO A 235 -17.98 10.07 5.38
C PRO A 235 -19.40 9.94 5.94
N ILE A 236 -19.86 10.92 6.74
CA ILE A 236 -21.14 10.84 7.47
C ILE A 236 -22.04 12.05 7.24
N ASP A 237 -21.85 12.78 6.15
CA ASP A 237 -22.72 13.93 5.84
C ASP A 237 -24.12 13.54 5.32
N GLY A 238 -24.24 12.38 4.67
CA GLY A 238 -25.50 11.82 4.19
C GLY A 238 -26.16 12.55 3.02
N THR A 239 -25.49 13.52 2.41
CA THR A 239 -26.03 14.37 1.34
C THR A 239 -25.07 14.55 0.18
N TYR A 240 -23.88 15.10 0.45
CA TYR A 240 -22.84 15.29 -0.57
C TYR A 240 -22.17 13.99 -0.96
N THR A 241 -22.04 13.06 0.01
CA THR A 241 -21.63 11.67 -0.22
C THR A 241 -22.87 10.76 -0.28
N MET A 242 -22.70 9.49 0.00
CA MET A 242 -23.78 8.52 0.10
C MET A 242 -24.75 8.84 1.26
N SER A 243 -26.01 8.44 1.13
CA SER A 243 -26.99 8.56 2.23
C SER A 243 -26.52 7.87 3.52
N LEU A 244 -26.95 8.39 4.66
CA LEU A 244 -26.58 7.81 5.97
C LEU A 244 -26.98 6.34 6.10
N ASP A 245 -28.10 5.92 5.51
CA ASP A 245 -28.51 4.52 5.50
C ASP A 245 -27.54 3.66 4.68
N GLY A 246 -27.18 4.11 3.47
CA GLY A 246 -26.24 3.39 2.61
C GLY A 246 -24.83 3.28 3.23
N ILE A 247 -24.31 4.37 3.79
CA ILE A 247 -23.00 4.35 4.41
C ILE A 247 -22.99 3.52 5.71
N SER A 248 -24.09 3.49 6.45
CA SER A 248 -24.24 2.65 7.64
C SER A 248 -24.28 1.16 7.27
N ASP A 249 -24.95 0.79 6.17
CA ASP A 249 -24.97 -0.59 5.66
C ASP A 249 -23.55 -1.04 5.26
N ILE A 250 -22.83 -0.23 4.52
CA ILE A 250 -21.43 -0.50 4.13
C ILE A 250 -20.55 -0.66 5.37
N THR A 251 -20.67 0.25 6.34
CA THR A 251 -19.88 0.22 7.59
C THR A 251 -20.13 -1.07 8.37
N ARG A 252 -21.41 -1.47 8.51
CA ARG A 252 -21.77 -2.74 9.18
C ARG A 252 -21.20 -3.95 8.44
N ARG A 253 -21.21 -3.93 7.10
CA ARG A 253 -20.73 -5.04 6.28
C ARG A 253 -19.21 -5.18 6.32
N LEU A 254 -18.47 -4.08 6.36
CA LEU A 254 -17.00 -4.07 6.43
C LEU A 254 -16.46 -4.56 7.77
N ARG A 255 -17.24 -4.46 8.86
CA ARG A 255 -16.94 -5.01 10.21
C ARG A 255 -15.58 -4.58 10.76
N ALA A 256 -15.16 -3.34 10.50
CA ALA A 256 -13.94 -2.82 11.08
C ALA A 256 -14.06 -2.72 12.62
N SER A 257 -12.97 -3.01 13.34
CA SER A 257 -12.94 -2.86 14.81
C SER A 257 -13.04 -1.39 15.24
N VAL A 258 -12.52 -0.48 14.42
CA VAL A 258 -12.57 0.97 14.66
C VAL A 258 -13.21 1.67 13.47
N VAL A 259 -14.16 2.55 13.75
CA VAL A 259 -14.77 3.46 12.77
C VAL A 259 -14.43 4.88 13.13
N LEU A 260 -13.84 5.63 12.21
CA LEU A 260 -13.45 7.04 12.33
C LEU A 260 -14.35 7.89 11.43
N PRO A 261 -15.33 8.64 11.98
CA PRO A 261 -16.19 9.50 11.17
C PRO A 261 -15.43 10.69 10.59
N MET A 262 -15.78 11.06 9.37
CA MET A 262 -15.26 12.24 8.66
C MET A 262 -16.35 12.90 7.83
N HIS A 263 -16.06 14.00 7.17
CA HIS A 263 -16.94 14.67 6.19
C HIS A 263 -18.36 14.89 6.74
N ARG A 264 -18.47 15.42 7.94
CA ARG A 264 -19.76 15.51 8.65
C ARG A 264 -20.62 16.69 8.20
N PHE A 265 -20.01 17.83 7.87
CA PHE A 265 -20.70 19.12 7.66
C PHE A 265 -21.64 19.47 8.82
N ALA A 266 -22.90 19.81 8.51
CA ALA A 266 -23.92 20.15 9.48
C ALA A 266 -24.70 18.95 10.02
N THR A 267 -24.43 17.73 9.52
CA THR A 267 -25.16 16.53 9.94
C THR A 267 -24.90 16.22 11.40
N PRO A 268 -25.93 16.09 12.23
CA PRO A 268 -25.74 15.69 13.62
C PRO A 268 -25.12 14.28 13.70
N LEU A 269 -24.07 14.15 14.48
CA LEU A 269 -23.40 12.86 14.68
C LEU A 269 -24.35 11.77 15.18
N ALA A 270 -25.33 12.16 16.02
CA ALA A 270 -26.36 11.28 16.54
C ALA A 270 -27.13 10.55 15.43
N GLU A 271 -27.39 11.21 14.31
CA GLU A 271 -28.11 10.59 13.19
C GLU A 271 -27.35 9.43 12.57
N PHE A 272 -26.04 9.52 12.43
CA PHE A 272 -25.20 8.41 12.00
C PHE A 272 -25.18 7.30 13.06
N MET A 273 -25.03 7.67 14.33
CA MET A 273 -24.97 6.71 15.43
C MET A 273 -26.26 5.89 15.56
N ASP A 274 -27.41 6.52 15.38
CA ASP A 274 -28.71 5.84 15.42
C ASP A 274 -28.84 4.81 14.28
N ARG A 275 -28.30 5.12 13.10
CA ARG A 275 -28.38 4.25 11.92
C ARG A 275 -27.36 3.11 11.93
N ILE A 276 -26.16 3.35 12.47
CA ILE A 276 -25.11 2.32 12.50
C ILE A 276 -25.48 1.17 13.43
N GLY A 277 -26.29 1.44 14.46
CA GLY A 277 -26.87 0.46 15.35
C GLY A 277 -26.07 0.19 16.62
N ARG A 278 -26.72 -0.51 17.56
CA ARG A 278 -26.23 -0.73 18.94
C ARG A 278 -25.07 -1.71 19.05
N GLN A 279 -24.68 -2.35 17.97
CA GLN A 279 -23.50 -3.25 17.93
C GLN A 279 -22.18 -2.50 17.96
N PHE A 280 -22.20 -1.17 17.83
CA PHE A 280 -21.02 -0.33 17.94
C PHE A 280 -21.00 0.39 19.29
N GLU A 281 -19.88 0.34 19.97
CA GLU A 281 -19.60 1.22 21.09
C GLU A 281 -19.22 2.62 20.58
N ILE A 282 -19.37 3.63 21.44
CA ILE A 282 -19.04 5.02 21.13
C ILE A 282 -17.97 5.49 22.09
N ASP A 283 -16.82 5.88 21.54
CA ASP A 283 -15.70 6.45 22.29
C ASP A 283 -15.43 7.88 21.80
N ARG A 284 -15.65 8.87 22.67
CA ARG A 284 -15.37 10.27 22.39
C ARG A 284 -14.04 10.66 22.98
N ARG A 285 -13.15 11.18 22.16
CA ARG A 285 -11.82 11.62 22.57
C ARG A 285 -11.73 13.14 22.58
N ASP A 286 -11.02 13.68 23.55
CA ASP A 286 -10.63 15.08 23.66
C ASP A 286 -9.32 15.40 22.90
N THR A 287 -8.82 14.43 22.14
CA THR A 287 -7.61 14.52 21.34
C THR A 287 -7.93 14.28 19.87
N ARG A 288 -7.15 14.89 19.00
CA ARG A 288 -7.26 14.69 17.55
C ARG A 288 -6.52 13.44 17.06
N THR A 289 -5.73 12.80 17.92
CA THR A 289 -4.86 11.68 17.54
C THR A 289 -5.25 10.42 18.28
N LEU A 290 -5.50 9.37 17.51
CA LEU A 290 -5.60 7.99 17.97
C LEU A 290 -4.26 7.30 17.75
N LYS A 291 -3.71 6.72 18.81
CA LYS A 291 -2.58 5.79 18.74
C LYS A 291 -3.10 4.38 18.90
N ILE A 292 -2.73 3.50 17.98
CA ILE A 292 -3.30 2.16 17.89
C ILE A 292 -2.32 1.16 17.29
N SER A 293 -2.33 -0.04 17.82
CA SER A 293 -1.63 -1.20 17.27
C SER A 293 -2.63 -2.35 17.10
N ARG A 294 -2.17 -3.45 16.51
CA ARG A 294 -2.98 -4.65 16.35
C ARG A 294 -3.45 -5.21 17.72
N GLU A 295 -2.61 -5.10 18.73
CA GLU A 295 -2.88 -5.60 20.10
C GLU A 295 -3.89 -4.74 20.85
N THR A 296 -3.98 -3.44 20.49
CA THR A 296 -4.88 -2.48 21.15
C THR A 296 -6.19 -2.26 20.40
N LEU A 297 -6.44 -3.00 19.32
CA LEU A 297 -7.73 -2.98 18.64
C LEU A 297 -8.87 -3.36 19.61
N PRO A 298 -9.97 -2.61 19.64
CA PRO A 298 -11.12 -2.99 20.45
C PRO A 298 -11.72 -4.32 19.98
N THR A 299 -12.16 -5.14 20.92
CA THR A 299 -12.84 -6.42 20.66
C THR A 299 -14.29 -6.22 20.22
N THR A 300 -14.93 -5.17 20.69
CA THR A 300 -16.25 -4.71 20.23
C THR A 300 -16.03 -3.61 19.19
N PRO A 301 -16.71 -3.65 18.03
CA PRO A 301 -16.63 -2.56 17.06
C PRO A 301 -16.96 -1.22 17.68
N THR A 302 -16.08 -0.25 17.53
CA THR A 302 -16.17 1.04 18.23
C THR A 302 -16.08 2.20 17.25
N VAL A 303 -17.03 3.13 17.33
CA VAL A 303 -16.93 4.44 16.68
C VAL A 303 -16.12 5.35 17.57
N ILE A 304 -14.93 5.72 17.14
CA ILE A 304 -14.05 6.65 17.86
C ILE A 304 -14.18 8.03 17.22
N ILE A 305 -14.65 8.97 18.02
CA ILE A 305 -14.88 10.36 17.62
C ILE A 305 -13.73 11.19 18.14
N LEU A 306 -12.81 11.57 17.26
CA LEU A 306 -11.69 12.44 17.60
C LEU A 306 -12.13 13.90 17.72
N ASP A 307 -11.37 14.68 18.46
CA ASP A 307 -11.64 16.11 18.59
C ASP A 307 -11.61 16.80 17.21
N GLY A 308 -12.62 17.66 16.96
CA GLY A 308 -12.79 18.40 15.71
C GLY A 308 -13.65 17.70 14.64
N VAL A 309 -14.07 16.44 14.84
CA VAL A 309 -15.02 15.74 13.94
C VAL A 309 -16.42 16.30 14.04
#